data_937dc9c596ee387e028daaa170f43b45
#
_entry.id   937dc9c596ee387e028daaa170f43b45
#
_cell.length_a   1.000
_cell.length_b   1.000
_cell.length_c   1.000
_cell.angle_alpha   90.00
_cell.angle_beta   90.00
_cell.angle_gamma   90.00
#
_symmetry.space_group_name_H-M   'P 1'
#
loop_
_entity.id
_entity.type
_entity.pdbx_description
1 polymer ?
#
loop_
_entity_poly.entity_id
_entity_poly.type
_entity_poly.pdbx_seq_one_letter_code
_entity_poly.pdbx_strand_id
1 'polypeptide(L)'
;MKKVIFLIIAFTLFFLVSIYMGWLGKARHVENVQSLPLAQEIISERSKIQTNAAKKLNSYNNKQILFGDFHVHTTFSTDAFWWSLPILGGEGVHPMADACDYARYCSSIDFWAITDHAEASTPRKWQETKDSIRQCSFRNGKETNDVIPFVGFEWTQVGPTPEEHYGHKNVIFKDLEESKLSKRPIGAGGTATNALRNNTGGLMPPIVGVLDILNFQDYSDFNYFINEVRDIPTCP
;
A
#
# COMPACT_ATOMS: atom_id res chain seq x y z
N MET A 1 -14.18 -12.25 -46.27
CA MET A 1 -14.53 -11.19 -45.33
C MET A 1 -15.17 -11.70 -44.03
N LYS A 2 -16.30 -12.44 -44.01
CA LYS A 2 -16.97 -12.88 -42.78
C LYS A 2 -16.07 -13.70 -41.85
N LYS A 3 -15.24 -14.64 -42.39
CA LYS A 3 -14.29 -15.44 -41.56
C LYS A 3 -13.21 -14.57 -40.91
N VAL A 4 -12.71 -13.55 -41.60
CA VAL A 4 -11.68 -12.64 -41.08
C VAL A 4 -12.26 -11.77 -39.95
N ILE A 5 -13.47 -11.24 -40.14
CA ILE A 5 -14.17 -10.48 -39.11
C ILE A 5 -14.42 -11.35 -37.87
N PHE A 6 -14.87 -12.58 -38.05
CA PHE A 6 -15.07 -13.52 -36.94
C PHE A 6 -13.76 -13.79 -36.15
N LEU A 7 -12.65 -14.00 -36.87
CA LEU A 7 -11.34 -14.21 -36.21
C LEU A 7 -10.87 -12.98 -35.43
N ILE A 8 -11.09 -11.78 -35.98
CA ILE A 8 -10.75 -10.53 -35.28
C ILE A 8 -11.58 -10.40 -33.99
N ILE A 9 -12.89 -10.63 -34.07
CA ILE A 9 -13.77 -10.57 -32.90
C ILE A 9 -13.37 -11.62 -31.86
N ALA A 10 -13.12 -12.85 -32.28
CA ALA A 10 -12.72 -13.92 -31.38
C ALA A 10 -11.38 -13.61 -30.70
N PHE A 11 -10.40 -13.09 -31.44
CA PHE A 11 -9.11 -12.68 -30.89
C PHE A 11 -9.25 -11.52 -29.89
N THR A 12 -10.05 -10.51 -30.25
CA THR A 12 -10.32 -9.37 -29.35
C THR A 12 -10.99 -9.84 -28.05
N LEU A 13 -12.00 -10.70 -28.16
CA LEU A 13 -12.67 -11.26 -26.99
C LEU A 13 -11.69 -12.09 -26.13
N PHE A 14 -10.89 -12.95 -26.76
CA PHE A 14 -9.87 -13.72 -26.04
C PHE A 14 -8.87 -12.79 -25.32
N PHE A 15 -8.41 -11.74 -26.00
CA PHE A 15 -7.50 -10.77 -25.43
C PHE A 15 -8.11 -10.04 -24.23
N LEU A 16 -9.35 -9.58 -24.35
CA LEU A 16 -10.07 -8.93 -23.26
C LEU A 16 -10.31 -9.88 -22.06
N VAL A 17 -10.68 -11.14 -22.34
CA VAL A 17 -10.79 -12.16 -21.30
C VAL A 17 -9.45 -12.42 -20.63
N SER A 18 -8.37 -12.49 -21.38
CA SER A 18 -7.02 -12.72 -20.86
C SER A 18 -6.57 -11.56 -19.95
N ILE A 19 -6.91 -10.31 -20.32
CA ILE A 19 -6.70 -9.14 -19.46
C ILE A 19 -7.52 -9.29 -18.17
N TYR A 20 -8.82 -9.56 -18.31
CA TYR A 20 -9.73 -9.66 -17.17
C TYR A 20 -9.30 -10.76 -16.19
N MET A 21 -8.76 -11.87 -16.70
CA MET A 21 -8.29 -13.00 -15.89
C MET A 21 -6.86 -12.81 -15.37
N GLY A 22 -6.18 -11.72 -15.70
CA GLY A 22 -4.80 -11.47 -15.30
C GLY A 22 -3.75 -12.36 -15.97
N TRP A 23 -4.08 -12.99 -17.11
CA TRP A 23 -3.16 -13.93 -17.77
C TRP A 23 -2.04 -13.24 -18.54
N LEU A 24 -2.19 -11.97 -18.89
CA LEU A 24 -1.25 -11.25 -19.76
C LEU A 24 -0.30 -10.33 -18.98
N GLY A 25 -0.51 -10.14 -17.69
CA GLY A 25 0.40 -9.36 -16.86
C GLY A 25 1.66 -10.16 -16.46
N LYS A 26 2.74 -9.46 -16.22
CA LYS A 26 3.80 -10.05 -15.43
C LYS A 26 3.25 -10.29 -14.03
N ALA A 27 3.45 -11.50 -13.50
CA ALA A 27 3.28 -11.68 -12.07
C ALA A 27 4.12 -10.59 -11.39
N ARG A 28 3.48 -9.81 -10.53
CA ARG A 28 4.19 -8.81 -9.75
C ARG A 28 5.23 -9.53 -8.92
N HIS A 29 6.47 -9.15 -9.10
CA HIS A 29 7.53 -9.68 -8.27
C HIS A 29 7.36 -9.05 -6.88
N VAL A 30 7.15 -9.89 -5.88
CA VAL A 30 7.35 -9.51 -4.49
C VAL A 30 8.83 -9.22 -4.35
N GLU A 31 9.20 -7.97 -4.31
CA GLU A 31 10.57 -7.59 -4.06
C GLU A 31 10.83 -7.55 -2.57
N ASN A 32 12.04 -7.93 -2.20
CA ASN A 32 12.48 -7.81 -0.82
C ASN A 32 13.08 -6.43 -0.59
N VAL A 33 13.02 -5.96 0.66
CA VAL A 33 13.74 -4.77 1.08
C VAL A 33 15.22 -4.91 0.72
N GLN A 34 15.72 -4.02 -0.14
CA GLN A 34 17.09 -4.07 -0.65
C GLN A 34 18.06 -3.30 0.24
N SER A 35 17.56 -2.27 0.91
CA SER A 35 18.41 -1.40 1.73
C SER A 35 19.07 -2.18 2.87
N LEU A 36 20.35 -1.91 3.06
CA LEU A 36 21.05 -2.30 4.27
C LEU A 36 20.71 -1.29 5.38
N PRO A 37 20.78 -1.71 6.66
CA PRO A 37 20.69 -0.76 7.77
C PRO A 37 21.71 0.36 7.60
N LEU A 38 21.37 1.57 8.03
CA LEU A 38 22.30 2.69 8.01
C LEU A 38 23.56 2.36 8.81
N ALA A 39 24.69 2.86 8.36
CA ALA A 39 25.95 2.72 9.07
C ALA A 39 25.83 3.32 10.48
N GLN A 40 26.47 2.67 11.47
CA GLN A 40 26.37 3.09 12.88
C GLN A 40 26.86 4.52 13.09
N GLU A 41 27.78 4.98 12.28
CA GLU A 41 28.29 6.34 12.28
C GLU A 41 27.17 7.35 11.96
N ILE A 42 26.34 7.07 10.95
CA ILE A 42 25.20 7.91 10.55
C ILE A 42 24.18 7.96 11.68
N ILE A 43 23.82 6.80 12.26
CA ILE A 43 22.89 6.72 13.39
C ILE A 43 23.41 7.52 14.59
N SER A 44 24.69 7.38 14.89
CA SER A 44 25.32 8.10 16.00
C SER A 44 25.35 9.61 15.77
N GLU A 45 25.61 10.06 14.57
CA GLU A 45 25.60 11.48 14.23
C GLU A 45 24.20 12.08 14.31
N ARG A 46 23.18 11.39 13.77
CA ARG A 46 21.76 11.78 13.94
C ARG A 46 21.38 11.91 15.41
N SER A 47 21.74 10.93 16.23
CA SER A 47 21.49 10.95 17.68
C SER A 47 22.15 12.14 18.37
N LYS A 48 23.40 12.49 18.00
CA LYS A 48 24.07 13.68 18.53
C LYS A 48 23.36 14.98 18.13
N ILE A 49 22.92 15.09 16.87
CA ILE A 49 22.19 16.26 16.38
C ILE A 49 20.88 16.41 17.14
N GLN A 50 20.11 15.34 17.30
CA GLN A 50 18.84 15.33 18.05
C GLN A 50 19.06 15.69 19.53
N THR A 51 20.06 15.11 20.15
CA THR A 51 20.42 15.41 21.56
C THR A 51 20.80 16.87 21.74
N ASN A 52 21.58 17.42 20.83
CA ASN A 52 21.99 18.83 20.90
C ASN A 52 20.81 19.77 20.66
N ALA A 53 19.88 19.42 19.75
CA ALA A 53 18.66 20.18 19.53
C ALA A 53 17.78 20.17 20.79
N ALA A 54 17.59 19.01 21.41
CA ALA A 54 16.83 18.88 22.66
C ALA A 54 17.44 19.71 23.80
N LYS A 55 18.77 19.72 23.95
CA LYS A 55 19.47 20.57 24.92
C LYS A 55 19.21 22.05 24.70
N LYS A 56 19.27 22.52 23.44
CA LYS A 56 18.97 23.91 23.09
C LYS A 56 17.54 24.33 23.45
N LEU A 57 16.61 23.40 23.43
CA LEU A 57 15.22 23.61 23.80
C LEU A 57 14.94 23.38 25.29
N ASN A 58 15.98 23.26 26.13
CA ASN A 58 15.87 22.92 27.55
C ASN A 58 15.05 21.66 27.85
N SER A 59 15.02 20.71 26.91
CA SER A 59 14.35 19.42 27.07
C SER A 59 15.31 18.39 27.65
N TYR A 60 15.50 18.43 28.98
CA TYR A 60 16.54 17.65 29.68
C TYR A 60 16.16 16.20 30.05
N ASN A 61 14.89 15.84 29.92
CA ASN A 61 14.39 14.59 30.51
C ASN A 61 14.35 13.43 29.52
N ASN A 62 15.48 12.99 28.97
CA ASN A 62 15.60 11.76 28.15
C ASN A 62 14.54 11.63 27.02
N LYS A 63 13.87 12.71 26.65
CA LYS A 63 12.95 12.75 25.52
C LYS A 63 13.72 13.05 24.25
N GLN A 64 13.46 12.26 23.24
CA GLN A 64 13.97 12.51 21.88
C GLN A 64 12.87 13.21 21.06
N ILE A 65 13.28 14.08 20.17
CA ILE A 65 12.41 14.61 19.12
C ILE A 65 12.66 13.73 17.90
N LEU A 66 11.64 12.99 17.52
CA LEU A 66 11.67 12.09 16.36
C LEU A 66 10.81 12.69 15.23
N PHE A 67 11.24 12.46 14.01
CA PHE A 67 10.53 12.89 12.82
C PHE A 67 10.10 11.65 12.03
N GLY A 68 8.85 11.63 11.62
CA GLY A 68 8.32 10.49 10.89
C GLY A 68 7.02 10.80 10.18
N ASP A 69 6.52 9.81 9.46
CA ASP A 69 5.29 9.90 8.71
C ASP A 69 4.40 8.70 9.02
N PHE A 70 3.18 8.96 9.47
CA PHE A 70 2.16 7.94 9.71
C PHE A 70 1.11 7.88 8.60
N HIS A 71 1.40 8.47 7.44
CA HIS A 71 0.48 8.47 6.32
C HIS A 71 1.21 8.22 5.00
N VAL A 72 1.62 6.96 4.80
CA VAL A 72 2.38 6.56 3.61
C VAL A 72 1.55 5.57 2.79
N HIS A 73 1.33 5.90 1.52
CA HIS A 73 0.68 5.03 0.55
C HIS A 73 1.70 4.43 -0.42
N THR A 74 1.41 3.22 -0.84
CA THR A 74 2.10 2.56 -1.95
C THR A 74 1.12 2.33 -3.10
N THR A 75 1.59 1.70 -4.16
CA THR A 75 0.72 1.30 -5.26
C THR A 75 -0.30 0.21 -4.88
N PHE A 76 -0.35 -0.23 -3.63
CA PHE A 76 -1.42 -1.06 -3.10
C PHE A 76 -2.71 -0.28 -2.83
N SER A 77 -2.61 1.02 -2.59
CA SER A 77 -3.77 1.92 -2.60
C SER A 77 -4.25 2.17 -4.02
N THR A 78 -5.55 2.12 -4.24
CA THR A 78 -6.14 2.29 -5.57
C THR A 78 -5.84 3.67 -6.15
N ASP A 79 -5.90 4.70 -5.35
CA ASP A 79 -5.60 6.08 -5.73
C ASP A 79 -4.13 6.29 -6.05
N ALA A 80 -3.21 5.82 -5.19
CA ALA A 80 -1.78 5.88 -5.44
C ALA A 80 -1.40 5.04 -6.68
N PHE A 81 -2.02 3.88 -6.88
CA PHE A 81 -1.85 3.09 -8.09
C PHE A 81 -2.21 3.88 -9.35
N TRP A 82 -3.36 4.56 -9.35
CA TRP A 82 -3.81 5.39 -10.45
C TRP A 82 -2.82 6.51 -10.79
N TRP A 83 -2.39 7.25 -9.78
CA TRP A 83 -1.47 8.37 -9.96
C TRP A 83 -0.05 7.94 -10.33
N SER A 84 0.32 6.69 -10.03
CA SER A 84 1.62 6.16 -10.41
C SER A 84 1.71 5.70 -11.86
N LEU A 85 0.59 5.62 -12.59
CA LEU A 85 0.60 5.22 -13.99
C LEU A 85 1.35 6.23 -14.86
N PRO A 86 2.25 5.79 -15.74
CA PRO A 86 3.03 6.69 -16.59
C PRO A 86 2.17 7.58 -17.48
N ILE A 87 1.01 7.09 -17.93
CA ILE A 87 0.06 7.85 -18.75
C ILE A 87 -0.51 9.07 -18.01
N LEU A 88 -0.48 9.05 -16.68
CA LEU A 88 -0.89 10.17 -15.83
C LEU A 88 0.30 10.98 -15.32
N GLY A 89 1.50 10.72 -15.82
CA GLY A 89 2.74 11.38 -15.41
C GLY A 89 3.41 10.79 -14.18
N GLY A 90 2.98 9.62 -13.72
CA GLY A 90 3.60 8.90 -12.62
C GLY A 90 4.87 8.13 -13.03
N GLU A 91 5.63 7.70 -12.05
CA GLU A 91 6.91 7.01 -12.27
C GLU A 91 6.75 5.48 -12.43
N GLY A 92 5.55 4.98 -12.36
CA GLY A 92 5.25 3.56 -12.44
C GLY A 92 4.87 2.94 -11.10
N VAL A 93 4.74 1.62 -11.11
CA VAL A 93 4.34 0.85 -9.93
C VAL A 93 5.59 0.31 -9.25
N HIS A 94 5.73 0.63 -7.97
CA HIS A 94 6.81 0.17 -7.12
C HIS A 94 6.34 -0.95 -6.18
N PRO A 95 7.21 -1.95 -5.90
CA PRO A 95 6.89 -2.95 -4.90
C PRO A 95 6.80 -2.33 -3.50
N MET A 96 6.08 -3.00 -2.60
CA MET A 96 5.89 -2.55 -1.21
C MET A 96 7.23 -2.32 -0.48
N ALA A 97 8.24 -3.11 -0.81
CA ALA A 97 9.56 -3.02 -0.20
C ALA A 97 10.26 -1.67 -0.44
N ASP A 98 9.99 -1.01 -1.57
CA ASP A 98 10.58 0.29 -1.92
C ASP A 98 10.22 1.39 -0.91
N ALA A 99 9.07 1.30 -0.26
CA ALA A 99 8.69 2.26 0.77
C ALA A 99 9.68 2.25 1.95
N CYS A 100 10.18 1.09 2.35
CA CYS A 100 11.23 0.99 3.36
C CYS A 100 12.55 1.58 2.89
N ASP A 101 12.94 1.26 1.66
CA ASP A 101 14.19 1.73 1.08
C ASP A 101 14.18 3.26 0.93
N TYR A 102 13.05 3.81 0.53
CA TYR A 102 12.83 5.25 0.46
C TYR A 102 12.88 5.91 1.86
N ALA A 103 12.17 5.34 2.84
CA ALA A 103 12.16 5.86 4.20
C ALA A 103 13.57 5.93 4.82
N ARG A 104 14.39 4.92 4.53
CA ARG A 104 15.73 4.79 5.08
C ARG A 104 16.75 5.72 4.43
N TYR A 105 16.75 5.81 3.11
CA TYR A 105 17.81 6.48 2.36
C TYR A 105 17.41 7.82 1.72
N CYS A 106 16.16 7.99 1.37
CA CYS A 106 15.71 9.20 0.68
C CYS A 106 15.12 10.22 1.66
N SER A 107 14.20 9.81 2.52
CA SER A 107 13.55 10.73 3.46
C SER A 107 14.27 10.84 4.80
N SER A 108 15.10 9.87 5.17
CA SER A 108 15.88 9.85 6.42
C SER A 108 15.04 10.11 7.67
N ILE A 109 13.83 9.58 7.73
CA ILE A 109 12.92 9.69 8.87
C ILE A 109 13.25 8.68 9.95
N ASP A 110 12.84 8.97 11.19
CA ASP A 110 13.06 8.08 12.33
C ASP A 110 12.02 6.96 12.41
N PHE A 111 10.79 7.24 11.97
CA PHE A 111 9.70 6.24 11.96
C PHE A 111 8.72 6.52 10.81
N TRP A 112 7.99 5.50 10.41
CA TRP A 112 6.95 5.62 9.41
C TRP A 112 5.92 4.48 9.54
N ALA A 113 4.74 4.67 9.00
CA ALA A 113 3.73 3.63 8.90
C ALA A 113 3.21 3.52 7.48
N ILE A 114 3.09 2.27 7.01
CA ILE A 114 2.36 2.01 5.79
C ILE A 114 0.85 2.10 6.09
N THR A 115 0.14 2.84 5.28
CA THR A 115 -1.30 3.11 5.50
C THR A 115 -2.09 3.04 4.19
N ASP A 116 -1.82 2.05 3.37
CA ASP A 116 -2.62 1.81 2.18
C ASP A 116 -4.10 1.66 2.50
N HIS A 117 -4.96 2.12 1.62
CA HIS A 117 -6.41 2.04 1.80
C HIS A 117 -6.88 0.60 2.02
N ALA A 118 -7.62 0.38 3.09
CA ALA A 118 -8.18 -0.91 3.47
C ALA A 118 -9.04 -1.53 2.35
N GLU A 119 -9.72 -0.69 1.59
CA GLU A 119 -10.64 -1.07 0.52
C GLU A 119 -9.94 -1.76 -0.66
N ALA A 120 -8.66 -1.50 -0.87
CA ALA A 120 -7.86 -2.09 -1.94
C ALA A 120 -6.91 -3.19 -1.47
N SER A 121 -6.90 -3.48 -0.17
CA SER A 121 -5.98 -4.44 0.42
C SER A 121 -6.52 -5.86 0.33
N THR A 122 -6.07 -6.62 -0.68
CA THR A 122 -6.34 -8.06 -0.78
C THR A 122 -5.63 -8.84 0.32
N PRO A 123 -6.02 -10.08 0.63
CA PRO A 123 -5.28 -10.94 1.55
C PRO A 123 -3.81 -11.08 1.17
N ARG A 124 -3.50 -11.17 -0.13
CA ARG A 124 -2.12 -11.21 -0.63
C ARG A 124 -1.38 -9.90 -0.35
N LYS A 125 -1.97 -8.77 -0.70
CA LYS A 125 -1.38 -7.45 -0.45
C LYS A 125 -1.13 -7.23 1.03
N TRP A 126 -2.09 -7.60 1.88
CA TRP A 126 -1.94 -7.49 3.33
C TRP A 126 -0.80 -8.35 3.89
N GLN A 127 -0.64 -9.57 3.37
CA GLN A 127 0.48 -10.42 3.76
C GLN A 127 1.81 -9.82 3.32
N GLU A 128 1.90 -9.34 2.08
CA GLU A 128 3.09 -8.69 1.54
C GLU A 128 3.46 -7.42 2.31
N THR A 129 2.47 -6.62 2.70
CA THR A 129 2.67 -5.45 3.58
C THR A 129 3.32 -5.85 4.90
N LYS A 130 2.77 -6.86 5.59
CA LYS A 130 3.33 -7.35 6.85
C LYS A 130 4.77 -7.86 6.69
N ASP A 131 5.02 -8.62 5.62
CA ASP A 131 6.33 -9.21 5.37
C ASP A 131 7.37 -8.16 5.00
N SER A 132 7.01 -7.16 4.20
CA SER A 132 7.91 -6.03 3.87
C SER A 132 8.25 -5.19 5.10
N ILE A 133 7.28 -4.91 5.96
CA ILE A 133 7.52 -4.18 7.20
C ILE A 133 8.43 -4.99 8.17
N ARG A 134 8.21 -6.29 8.26
CA ARG A 134 9.09 -7.17 9.06
C ARG A 134 10.51 -7.19 8.50
N GLN A 135 10.67 -7.28 7.19
CA GLN A 135 11.98 -7.19 6.54
C GLN A 135 12.66 -5.83 6.79
N CYS A 136 11.88 -4.76 6.84
CA CYS A 136 12.38 -3.43 7.18
C CYS A 136 12.91 -3.36 8.61
N SER A 137 12.20 -3.98 9.56
CA SER A 137 12.56 -3.99 10.99
C SER A 137 13.72 -4.93 11.32
N PHE A 138 13.82 -6.05 10.57
CA PHE A 138 14.79 -7.10 10.88
C PHE A 138 15.67 -7.40 9.68
N ARG A 139 16.98 -7.30 9.88
CA ARG A 139 17.96 -7.66 8.87
C ARG A 139 18.95 -8.66 9.43
N ASN A 140 19.15 -9.78 8.71
CA ASN A 140 20.05 -10.85 9.14
C ASN A 140 19.77 -11.38 10.56
N GLY A 141 18.47 -11.46 10.92
CA GLY A 141 18.04 -11.95 12.23
C GLY A 141 18.26 -10.96 13.40
N LYS A 142 18.57 -9.71 13.09
CA LYS A 142 18.73 -8.64 14.08
C LYS A 142 17.75 -7.50 13.77
N GLU A 143 17.22 -6.91 14.84
CA GLU A 143 16.44 -5.70 14.77
C GLU A 143 17.30 -4.54 14.27
N THR A 144 16.78 -3.76 13.34
CA THR A 144 17.42 -2.54 12.85
C THR A 144 16.90 -1.36 13.67
N ASN A 145 17.81 -0.51 14.14
CA ASN A 145 17.47 0.67 14.96
C ASN A 145 17.63 1.98 14.18
N ASP A 146 17.67 1.90 12.86
CA ASP A 146 17.92 3.04 11.99
C ASP A 146 16.63 3.72 11.51
N VAL A 147 15.55 2.95 11.36
CA VAL A 147 14.21 3.42 11.07
C VAL A 147 13.20 2.47 11.73
N ILE A 148 12.13 3.00 12.29
CA ILE A 148 11.07 2.23 12.94
C ILE A 148 9.84 2.18 12.04
N PRO A 149 9.60 1.08 11.34
CA PRO A 149 8.41 0.93 10.50
C PRO A 149 7.25 0.32 11.29
N PHE A 150 6.04 0.73 10.95
CA PHE A 150 4.80 0.21 11.52
C PHE A 150 3.91 -0.36 10.43
N VAL A 151 3.22 -1.46 10.73
CA VAL A 151 2.11 -1.97 9.93
C VAL A 151 0.88 -1.12 10.22
N GLY A 152 0.17 -0.73 9.18
CA GLY A 152 -1.09 -0.01 9.32
C GLY A 152 -1.94 -0.12 8.07
N PHE A 153 -3.07 0.54 8.10
CA PHE A 153 -3.95 0.76 6.96
C PHE A 153 -4.75 2.03 7.16
N GLU A 154 -5.19 2.62 6.08
CA GLU A 154 -6.13 3.72 6.13
C GLU A 154 -7.56 3.19 6.06
N TRP A 155 -8.32 3.49 7.10
CA TRP A 155 -9.76 3.29 7.13
C TRP A 155 -10.46 4.53 6.57
N THR A 156 -11.25 4.35 5.52
CA THR A 156 -11.89 5.45 4.79
C THR A 156 -13.39 5.28 4.80
N GLN A 157 -14.10 6.18 5.47
CA GLN A 157 -15.55 6.23 5.44
C GLN A 157 -16.02 7.59 4.93
N VAL A 158 -16.39 7.61 3.66
CA VAL A 158 -16.91 8.79 2.97
C VAL A 158 -18.39 8.60 2.69
N GLY A 159 -19.22 9.49 3.22
CA GLY A 159 -20.66 9.50 3.02
C GLY A 159 -21.13 10.79 2.33
N PRO A 160 -22.36 10.79 1.79
CA PRO A 160 -22.93 11.93 1.08
C PRO A 160 -23.35 13.08 2.02
N THR A 161 -23.48 12.84 3.30
CA THR A 161 -23.84 13.84 4.31
C THR A 161 -22.77 13.97 5.39
N PRO A 162 -22.70 15.10 6.12
CA PRO A 162 -21.74 15.28 7.20
C PRO A 162 -21.84 14.21 8.29
N GLU A 163 -23.03 13.70 8.56
CA GLU A 163 -23.29 12.69 9.60
C GLU A 163 -22.74 11.31 9.20
N GLU A 164 -22.60 11.05 7.91
CA GLU A 164 -22.10 9.80 7.36
C GLU A 164 -20.63 9.90 6.92
N HIS A 165 -20.06 11.11 6.95
CA HIS A 165 -18.71 11.36 6.47
C HIS A 165 -17.71 11.42 7.62
N TYR A 166 -17.08 10.29 7.92
CA TYR A 166 -16.06 10.20 8.97
C TYR A 166 -14.64 10.47 8.46
N GLY A 167 -14.48 10.58 7.15
CA GLY A 167 -13.19 10.84 6.48
C GLY A 167 -12.22 9.67 6.58
N HIS A 168 -10.95 10.00 6.65
CA HIS A 168 -9.83 9.07 6.63
C HIS A 168 -9.22 8.93 8.02
N LYS A 169 -8.92 7.71 8.44
CA LYS A 169 -8.31 7.38 9.74
C LYS A 169 -7.20 6.37 9.56
N ASN A 170 -6.00 6.72 9.96
CA ASN A 170 -4.88 5.79 9.97
C ASN A 170 -4.96 4.88 11.19
N VAL A 171 -5.03 3.58 10.94
CA VAL A 171 -4.96 2.53 11.96
C VAL A 171 -3.56 1.96 11.93
N ILE A 172 -2.83 2.12 13.03
CA ILE A 172 -1.42 1.75 13.13
C ILE A 172 -1.25 0.73 14.24
N PHE A 173 -0.60 -0.38 13.93
CA PHE A 173 -0.31 -1.44 14.88
C PHE A 173 1.04 -1.20 15.54
N LYS A 174 1.06 -1.29 16.86
CA LYS A 174 2.28 -1.15 17.65
C LYS A 174 3.26 -2.32 17.44
N ASP A 175 2.70 -3.52 17.29
CA ASP A 175 3.46 -4.76 17.26
C ASP A 175 3.46 -5.36 15.84
N LEU A 176 4.51 -6.13 15.53
CA LEU A 176 4.66 -6.82 14.25
C LEU A 176 4.35 -8.32 14.34
N GLU A 177 4.03 -8.82 15.53
CA GLU A 177 3.67 -10.21 15.74
C GLU A 177 2.32 -10.53 15.07
N GLU A 178 2.24 -11.67 14.38
CA GLU A 178 1.03 -12.08 13.66
C GLU A 178 -0.21 -12.14 14.56
N SER A 179 -0.04 -12.57 15.82
CA SER A 179 -1.13 -12.65 16.81
C SER A 179 -1.67 -11.29 17.25
N LYS A 180 -0.94 -10.21 16.99
CA LYS A 180 -1.27 -8.83 17.35
C LYS A 180 -1.84 -8.02 16.18
N LEU A 181 -1.72 -8.55 14.98
CA LEU A 181 -2.22 -7.92 13.77
C LEU A 181 -3.61 -8.44 13.41
N SER A 182 -4.40 -7.60 12.78
CA SER A 182 -5.65 -8.06 12.18
C SER A 182 -5.37 -9.06 11.05
N LYS A 183 -6.27 -10.02 10.86
CA LYS A 183 -6.15 -10.98 9.76
C LYS A 183 -6.19 -10.29 8.39
N ARG A 184 -6.83 -9.13 8.33
CA ARG A 184 -6.89 -8.23 7.18
C ARG A 184 -7.27 -6.83 7.66
N PRO A 185 -7.08 -5.80 6.84
CA PRO A 185 -7.63 -4.47 7.09
C PRO A 185 -9.16 -4.50 7.24
N ILE A 186 -9.69 -3.63 8.07
CA ILE A 186 -11.12 -3.50 8.29
C ILE A 186 -11.67 -2.55 7.24
N GLY A 187 -12.59 -3.02 6.40
CA GLY A 187 -13.30 -2.16 5.46
C GLY A 187 -14.29 -1.24 6.17
N ALA A 188 -14.32 0.01 5.76
CA ALA A 188 -15.31 0.97 6.23
C ALA A 188 -16.66 0.80 5.49
N GLY A 189 -17.72 1.37 6.04
CA GLY A 189 -18.98 1.62 5.32
C GLY A 189 -18.90 2.87 4.45
N GLY A 190 -20.02 3.23 3.83
CA GLY A 190 -20.16 4.49 3.09
C GLY A 190 -20.09 4.36 1.57
N THR A 191 -20.23 5.48 0.88
CA THR A 191 -20.43 5.52 -0.57
C THR A 191 -19.24 4.95 -1.35
N ALA A 192 -18.03 5.33 -0.98
CA ALA A 192 -16.81 4.85 -1.65
C ALA A 192 -16.64 3.33 -1.52
N THR A 193 -16.76 2.81 -0.31
CA THR A 193 -16.67 1.38 -0.04
C THR A 193 -17.77 0.59 -0.75
N ASN A 194 -19.00 1.11 -0.76
CA ASN A 194 -20.11 0.46 -1.45
C ASN A 194 -19.90 0.45 -2.96
N ALA A 195 -19.37 1.52 -3.55
CA ALA A 195 -19.02 1.55 -4.96
C ALA A 195 -17.96 0.50 -5.31
N LEU A 196 -16.93 0.39 -4.49
CA LEU A 196 -15.87 -0.60 -4.68
C LEU A 196 -16.39 -2.05 -4.50
N ARG A 197 -17.16 -2.30 -3.45
CA ARG A 197 -17.68 -3.64 -3.13
C ARG A 197 -18.72 -4.14 -4.11
N ASN A 198 -19.58 -3.26 -4.58
CA ASN A 198 -20.64 -3.63 -5.53
C ASN A 198 -20.14 -3.71 -6.97
N ASN A 199 -18.86 -3.47 -7.19
CA ASN A 199 -18.25 -3.45 -8.53
C ASN A 199 -19.09 -2.62 -9.53
N THR A 200 -19.70 -1.58 -9.01
CA THR A 200 -20.52 -0.67 -9.84
C THR A 200 -19.64 0.18 -10.76
N GLY A 201 -18.34 0.16 -10.51
CA GLY A 201 -17.32 0.72 -11.38
C GLY A 201 -17.00 -0.13 -12.61
N GLY A 202 -17.98 -0.81 -13.19
CA GLY A 202 -17.79 -1.82 -14.25
C GLY A 202 -16.92 -1.44 -15.44
N LEU A 203 -16.53 -0.19 -15.60
CA LEU A 203 -15.57 0.27 -16.60
C LEU A 203 -14.21 0.66 -16.02
N MET A 204 -14.15 1.08 -14.75
CA MET A 204 -12.90 1.53 -14.16
C MET A 204 -11.84 0.43 -14.13
N PRO A 205 -12.09 -0.74 -13.58
CA PRO A 205 -11.12 -1.81 -13.55
C PRO A 205 -10.60 -2.28 -14.92
N PRO A 206 -11.45 -2.51 -15.93
CA PRO A 206 -10.95 -2.80 -17.28
C PRO A 206 -10.10 -1.68 -17.88
N ILE A 207 -10.49 -0.41 -17.66
CA ILE A 207 -9.70 0.74 -18.12
C ILE A 207 -8.33 0.77 -17.46
N VAL A 208 -8.24 0.56 -16.14
CA VAL A 208 -6.95 0.47 -15.44
C VAL A 208 -6.09 -0.64 -16.03
N GLY A 209 -6.65 -1.83 -16.21
CA GLY A 209 -5.92 -2.95 -16.80
C GLY A 209 -5.44 -2.68 -18.23
N VAL A 210 -6.20 -1.92 -19.03
CA VAL A 210 -5.80 -1.51 -20.38
C VAL A 210 -4.73 -0.42 -20.35
N LEU A 211 -4.81 0.52 -19.40
CA LEU A 211 -3.85 1.60 -19.27
C LEU A 211 -2.52 1.14 -18.70
N ASP A 212 -2.55 0.11 -17.87
CA ASP A 212 -1.35 -0.50 -17.30
C ASP A 212 -1.28 -2.00 -17.61
N ILE A 213 -0.95 -2.30 -18.86
CA ILE A 213 -0.83 -3.67 -19.36
C ILE A 213 0.20 -4.52 -18.60
N LEU A 214 1.13 -3.89 -17.89
CA LEU A 214 2.17 -4.58 -17.14
C LEU A 214 1.70 -4.97 -15.73
N ASN A 215 0.59 -4.41 -15.26
CA ASN A 215 0.05 -4.58 -13.90
C ASN A 215 -1.33 -5.23 -13.84
N PHE A 216 -1.66 -6.07 -14.81
CA PHE A 216 -2.92 -6.83 -14.81
C PHE A 216 -3.13 -7.69 -13.55
N GLN A 217 -2.05 -8.08 -12.90
CA GLN A 217 -2.13 -8.83 -11.66
C GLN A 217 -2.75 -8.01 -10.53
N ASP A 218 -2.40 -6.73 -10.42
CA ASP A 218 -2.98 -5.85 -9.40
C ASP A 218 -4.48 -5.63 -9.62
N TYR A 219 -4.90 -5.54 -10.88
CA TYR A 219 -6.32 -5.51 -11.24
C TYR A 219 -7.05 -6.81 -10.86
N SER A 220 -6.47 -7.95 -11.17
CA SER A 220 -7.04 -9.26 -10.83
C SER A 220 -7.16 -9.44 -9.32
N ASP A 221 -6.17 -9.03 -8.55
CA ASP A 221 -6.18 -9.04 -7.11
C ASP A 221 -7.26 -8.12 -6.53
N PHE A 222 -7.39 -6.93 -7.08
CA PHE A 222 -8.43 -5.99 -6.66
C PHE A 222 -9.84 -6.54 -6.90
N ASN A 223 -10.06 -7.13 -8.06
CA ASN A 223 -11.32 -7.79 -8.39
C ASN A 223 -11.63 -8.97 -7.46
N TYR A 224 -10.61 -9.79 -7.17
CA TYR A 224 -10.72 -10.87 -6.20
C TYR A 224 -11.09 -10.34 -4.81
N PHE A 225 -10.40 -9.31 -4.34
CA PHE A 225 -10.69 -8.68 -3.06
C PHE A 225 -12.13 -8.17 -2.96
N ILE A 226 -12.62 -7.45 -3.98
CA ILE A 226 -14.00 -6.97 -4.00
C ILE A 226 -15.00 -8.11 -3.88
N ASN A 227 -14.78 -9.20 -4.60
CA ASN A 227 -15.65 -10.37 -4.55
C ASN A 227 -15.60 -11.07 -3.17
N GLU A 228 -14.42 -11.17 -2.58
CA GLU A 228 -14.22 -11.79 -1.26
C GLU A 228 -14.86 -10.98 -0.14
N VAL A 229 -14.86 -9.65 -0.23
CA VAL A 229 -15.34 -8.77 0.85
C VAL A 229 -16.78 -8.31 0.67
N ARG A 230 -17.43 -8.66 -0.43
CA ARG A 230 -18.79 -8.21 -0.75
C ARG A 230 -19.77 -8.44 0.39
N ASP A 231 -19.74 -9.61 0.99
CA ASP A 231 -20.67 -10.04 2.01
C ASP A 231 -20.17 -9.84 3.45
N ILE A 232 -19.01 -9.21 3.59
CA ILE A 232 -18.45 -8.97 4.92
C ILE A 232 -19.05 -7.69 5.48
N PRO A 233 -19.59 -7.76 6.72
CA PRO A 233 -20.10 -6.57 7.39
C PRO A 233 -19.01 -5.49 7.47
N THR A 234 -19.39 -4.29 7.12
CA THR A 234 -18.60 -3.10 7.41
C THR A 234 -18.84 -2.65 8.84
N CYS A 235 -17.95 -1.83 9.37
CA CYS A 235 -18.28 -1.08 10.56
C CYS A 235 -19.55 -0.24 10.30
N PRO A 236 -20.48 -0.19 11.26
CA PRO A 236 -21.69 0.62 11.15
C PRO A 236 -21.36 2.11 11.03
#